data_36dcc207461760943eefc7925512f2d1
#
_entry.id   36dcc207461760943eefc7925512f2d1
#
_cell.length_a   1.000
_cell.length_b   1.000
_cell.length_c   1.000
_cell.angle_alpha   90.00
_cell.angle_beta   90.00
_cell.angle_gamma   90.00
#
_symmetry.space_group_name_H-M   'P 1'
#
loop_
_entity.id
_entity.type
_entity.pdbx_description
1 polymer ?
#
loop_
_entity_poly.entity_id
_entity_poly.type
_entity_poly.pdbx_seq_one_letter_code
_entity_poly.pdbx_strand_id
1 'polypeptide(L)'
;MSLKNGSGAARKQKRITVEVKKEIIMKHENGVRVCDIANEYSMAKSTISTIIKNKELLKLVDVAKGVTKLQKQRPQILEKVENLLLIWINEKQLAGDSVSAAIICEKAKLLHSDLLSKLLGTSAENDDFKASRGWFEKFKKRSGIHSVIRHGEAASSNEKEAEAFKVEFDKIIKEEDYVPQQVFNCDETGLFRKKMPKRTFITQEEKALPGHKPMKDRLTLLFCANASGDCKITPMLVYHSENPRVFKRNNVQKSKLPVMWKSNAKAWMTRAIFMEWLTKVFAPSVKKYLEENNLPLRCLLLMDNAPAHPPGLEEDLDMEYDFIKVKFLPPNTTPLLQPMDQQVISNFKKLYTKELFKVFSGH
;
A
#
# COMPACT_ATOMS: atom_id res chain seq x y z
N MET A 1 48.04 -32.71 26.38
CA MET A 1 47.18 -32.85 25.20
C MET A 1 46.88 -31.46 24.66
N SER A 2 47.41 -31.14 23.51
CA SER A 2 47.44 -29.80 22.92
C SER A 2 46.24 -29.60 22.02
N LEU A 3 45.43 -28.56 22.29
CA LEU A 3 44.35 -28.13 21.44
C LEU A 3 44.87 -27.08 20.44
N LYS A 4 44.86 -27.43 19.17
CA LYS A 4 45.16 -26.52 18.07
C LYS A 4 43.93 -25.67 17.76
N ASN A 5 43.99 -24.41 18.09
CA ASN A 5 43.07 -23.40 17.57
C ASN A 5 43.57 -22.90 16.21
N GLY A 6 42.91 -23.32 15.14
CA GLY A 6 43.16 -22.84 13.79
C GLY A 6 42.06 -21.85 13.38
N SER A 7 42.24 -20.56 13.65
CA SER A 7 41.41 -19.49 13.07
C SER A 7 41.81 -19.22 11.64
N GLY A 8 41.13 -19.86 10.69
CA GLY A 8 41.25 -19.56 9.27
C GLY A 8 40.58 -18.22 8.93
N ALA A 9 41.34 -17.12 8.91
CA ALA A 9 40.90 -15.86 8.37
C ALA A 9 40.54 -16.03 6.89
N ALA A 10 39.24 -15.89 6.54
CA ALA A 10 38.78 -15.93 5.17
C ALA A 10 39.47 -14.82 4.35
N ARG A 11 40.39 -15.19 3.45
CA ARG A 11 41.01 -14.26 2.50
C ARG A 11 39.92 -13.59 1.69
N LYS A 12 39.71 -12.28 1.88
CA LYS A 12 38.86 -11.45 1.01
C LYS A 12 39.39 -11.56 -0.43
N GLN A 13 38.67 -12.26 -1.29
CA GLN A 13 38.99 -12.33 -2.72
C GLN A 13 38.96 -10.91 -3.31
N LYS A 14 40.07 -10.44 -3.81
CA LYS A 14 40.22 -9.15 -4.49
C LYS A 14 39.40 -9.23 -5.79
N ARG A 15 38.30 -8.43 -5.88
CA ARG A 15 37.44 -8.42 -7.06
C ARG A 15 38.12 -7.68 -8.19
N ILE A 16 38.25 -8.32 -9.37
CA ILE A 16 38.89 -7.79 -10.56
C ILE A 16 37.89 -6.99 -11.36
N THR A 17 38.21 -5.76 -11.75
CA THR A 17 37.31 -4.91 -12.57
C THR A 17 37.26 -5.40 -14.02
N VAL A 18 36.21 -5.00 -14.76
CA VAL A 18 36.06 -5.37 -16.18
C VAL A 18 37.18 -4.74 -17.02
N GLU A 19 37.61 -3.54 -16.67
CA GLU A 19 38.74 -2.83 -17.33
C GLU A 19 40.03 -3.67 -17.25
N VAL A 20 40.41 -4.11 -16.04
CA VAL A 20 41.59 -4.96 -15.84
C VAL A 20 41.45 -6.28 -16.61
N LYS A 21 40.22 -6.83 -16.72
CA LYS A 21 40.02 -8.02 -17.56
C LYS A 21 40.20 -7.76 -19.05
N LYS A 22 39.76 -6.58 -19.55
CA LYS A 22 39.97 -6.14 -20.94
C LYS A 22 41.47 -5.92 -21.23
N GLU A 23 42.21 -5.29 -20.29
CA GLU A 23 43.68 -5.14 -20.40
C GLU A 23 44.39 -6.48 -20.46
N ILE A 24 44.02 -7.45 -19.64
CA ILE A 24 44.57 -8.81 -19.67
C ILE A 24 44.33 -9.47 -21.03
N ILE A 25 43.12 -9.32 -21.59
CA ILE A 25 42.78 -9.87 -22.92
C ILE A 25 43.63 -9.22 -23.98
N MET A 26 43.74 -7.88 -23.98
CA MET A 26 44.55 -7.15 -24.97
C MET A 26 46.05 -7.53 -24.90
N LYS A 27 46.63 -7.65 -23.73
CA LYS A 27 48.04 -8.13 -23.55
C LYS A 27 48.24 -9.53 -24.10
N HIS A 28 47.30 -10.43 -23.84
CA HIS A 28 47.37 -11.79 -24.37
C HIS A 28 47.26 -11.83 -25.90
N GLU A 29 46.39 -11.01 -26.50
CA GLU A 29 46.27 -10.89 -27.97
C GLU A 29 47.50 -10.24 -28.61
N ASN A 30 48.24 -9.42 -27.87
CA ASN A 30 49.53 -8.88 -28.26
C ASN A 30 50.70 -9.86 -28.03
N GLY A 31 50.41 -11.15 -27.73
CA GLY A 31 51.40 -12.19 -27.66
C GLY A 31 52.07 -12.41 -26.29
N VAL A 32 51.61 -11.71 -25.22
CA VAL A 32 52.18 -11.89 -23.89
C VAL A 32 51.72 -13.25 -23.30
N ARG A 33 52.63 -14.05 -22.74
CA ARG A 33 52.31 -15.36 -22.19
C ARG A 33 51.47 -15.26 -20.93
N VAL A 34 50.58 -16.24 -20.73
CA VAL A 34 49.71 -16.32 -19.54
C VAL A 34 50.47 -16.27 -18.22
N CYS A 35 51.70 -16.88 -18.17
CA CYS A 35 52.56 -16.84 -16.99
C CYS A 35 53.03 -15.43 -16.64
N ASP A 36 53.38 -14.62 -17.66
CA ASP A 36 53.93 -13.29 -17.48
C ASP A 36 52.81 -12.32 -17.05
N ILE A 37 51.62 -12.43 -17.65
CA ILE A 37 50.44 -11.71 -17.23
C ILE A 37 50.01 -12.07 -15.79
N ALA A 38 50.07 -13.36 -15.42
CA ALA A 38 49.76 -13.82 -14.08
C ALA A 38 50.70 -13.20 -13.02
N ASN A 39 52.01 -13.13 -13.33
CA ASN A 39 53.02 -12.50 -12.47
C ASN A 39 52.80 -10.97 -12.36
N GLU A 40 52.57 -10.28 -13.48
CA GLU A 40 52.36 -8.86 -13.52
C GLU A 40 51.14 -8.42 -12.67
N TYR A 41 50.01 -9.09 -12.82
CA TYR A 41 48.79 -8.77 -12.05
C TYR A 41 48.72 -9.47 -10.69
N SER A 42 49.77 -10.24 -10.28
CA SER A 42 49.75 -11.02 -9.04
C SER A 42 48.53 -11.93 -8.90
N MET A 43 48.18 -12.62 -9.98
CA MET A 43 47.00 -13.50 -10.07
C MET A 43 47.38 -14.93 -10.38
N ALA A 44 46.50 -15.88 -10.02
CA ALA A 44 46.68 -17.27 -10.40
C ALA A 44 46.54 -17.45 -11.92
N LYS A 45 47.34 -18.29 -12.55
CA LYS A 45 47.28 -18.65 -13.98
C LYS A 45 45.88 -19.12 -14.39
N SER A 46 45.18 -19.87 -13.53
CA SER A 46 43.82 -20.32 -13.74
C SER A 46 42.83 -19.16 -13.87
N THR A 47 43.04 -18.07 -13.10
CA THR A 47 42.22 -16.87 -13.18
C THR A 47 42.40 -16.16 -14.52
N ILE A 48 43.65 -16.00 -14.99
CA ILE A 48 43.94 -15.40 -16.29
C ILE A 48 43.34 -16.23 -17.42
N SER A 49 43.53 -17.57 -17.40
CA SER A 49 42.93 -18.46 -18.39
C SER A 49 41.42 -18.38 -18.45
N THR A 50 40.74 -18.25 -17.29
CA THR A 50 39.28 -18.06 -17.23
C THR A 50 38.85 -16.73 -17.84
N ILE A 51 39.62 -15.65 -17.63
CA ILE A 51 39.35 -14.34 -18.24
C ILE A 51 39.47 -14.41 -19.76
N ILE A 52 40.55 -15.05 -20.25
CA ILE A 52 40.80 -15.22 -21.70
C ILE A 52 39.75 -16.11 -22.36
N LYS A 53 39.29 -17.18 -21.68
CA LYS A 53 38.21 -18.03 -22.17
C LYS A 53 36.89 -17.26 -22.40
N ASN A 54 36.66 -16.21 -21.63
CA ASN A 54 35.44 -15.37 -21.74
C ASN A 54 35.68 -14.09 -22.54
N LYS A 55 36.72 -14.01 -23.38
CA LYS A 55 37.15 -12.80 -24.09
C LYS A 55 36.05 -12.18 -24.97
N GLU A 56 35.29 -12.98 -25.68
CA GLU A 56 34.23 -12.50 -26.60
C GLU A 56 33.13 -11.77 -25.83
N LEU A 57 32.68 -12.35 -24.72
CA LEU A 57 31.69 -11.71 -23.86
C LEU A 57 32.18 -10.41 -23.21
N LEU A 58 33.47 -10.36 -22.84
CA LEU A 58 34.09 -9.21 -22.19
C LEU A 58 34.35 -8.04 -23.17
N LYS A 59 34.62 -8.37 -24.45
CA LYS A 59 34.80 -7.34 -25.51
C LYS A 59 33.52 -6.64 -25.88
N LEU A 60 32.36 -7.35 -25.93
CA LEU A 60 31.08 -6.84 -26.32
C LEU A 60 30.43 -5.89 -25.27
N VAL A 61 30.95 -5.85 -24.06
CA VAL A 61 30.31 -5.12 -22.97
C VAL A 61 31.01 -3.78 -22.74
N ASP A 62 30.30 -2.70 -23.02
CA ASP A 62 30.71 -1.35 -22.65
C ASP A 62 30.17 -1.01 -21.25
N VAL A 63 31.07 -0.82 -20.28
CA VAL A 63 30.72 -0.59 -18.87
C VAL A 63 31.44 0.63 -18.32
N ALA A 64 30.78 1.34 -17.40
CA ALA A 64 31.36 2.45 -16.67
C ALA A 64 32.56 1.98 -15.81
N LYS A 65 33.54 2.88 -15.58
CA LYS A 65 34.74 2.60 -14.76
C LYS A 65 34.38 2.00 -13.39
N GLY A 66 35.10 0.97 -12.97
CA GLY A 66 34.98 0.37 -11.64
C GLY A 66 34.02 -0.83 -11.52
N VAL A 67 33.40 -1.29 -12.61
CA VAL A 67 32.50 -2.45 -12.59
C VAL A 67 33.31 -3.75 -12.44
N THR A 68 33.08 -4.48 -11.36
CA THR A 68 33.82 -5.70 -11.01
C THR A 68 33.12 -7.00 -11.42
N LYS A 69 31.83 -6.96 -11.78
CA LYS A 69 31.03 -8.15 -12.06
C LYS A 69 30.07 -7.87 -13.20
N LEU A 70 30.21 -8.59 -14.32
CA LEU A 70 29.16 -8.73 -15.29
C LEU A 70 28.06 -9.56 -14.62
N GLN A 71 26.94 -8.93 -14.31
CA GLN A 71 25.75 -9.68 -13.90
C GLN A 71 25.28 -10.46 -15.14
N LYS A 72 24.74 -11.68 -14.89
CA LYS A 72 24.05 -12.49 -15.89
C LYS A 72 23.20 -11.57 -16.76
N GLN A 73 23.36 -11.59 -18.08
CA GLN A 73 22.57 -10.75 -19.00
C GLN A 73 21.11 -10.87 -18.61
N ARG A 74 20.50 -9.74 -18.27
CA ARG A 74 19.07 -9.69 -17.96
C ARG A 74 18.30 -10.02 -19.21
N PRO A 75 17.17 -10.69 -19.08
CA PRO A 75 16.24 -10.79 -20.21
C PRO A 75 15.96 -9.37 -20.75
N GLN A 76 16.20 -9.14 -22.03
CA GLN A 76 15.97 -7.84 -22.69
C GLN A 76 14.54 -7.32 -22.46
N ILE A 77 13.59 -8.23 -22.27
CA ILE A 77 12.20 -7.90 -21.95
C ILE A 77 12.09 -7.15 -20.62
N LEU A 78 12.84 -7.51 -19.59
CA LEU A 78 12.83 -6.82 -18.30
C LEU A 78 13.44 -5.42 -18.37
N GLU A 79 14.43 -5.21 -19.23
CA GLU A 79 14.97 -3.86 -19.47
C GLU A 79 13.95 -2.99 -20.19
N LYS A 80 13.25 -3.51 -21.19
CA LYS A 80 12.15 -2.81 -21.86
C LYS A 80 11.02 -2.48 -20.89
N VAL A 81 10.64 -3.42 -20.00
CA VAL A 81 9.64 -3.18 -18.94
C VAL A 81 10.08 -2.03 -18.05
N GLU A 82 11.32 -2.04 -17.56
CA GLU A 82 11.83 -1.01 -16.66
C GLU A 82 11.88 0.38 -17.34
N ASN A 83 12.28 0.46 -18.60
CA ASN A 83 12.28 1.71 -19.37
C ASN A 83 10.86 2.26 -19.58
N LEU A 84 9.91 1.43 -20.01
CA LEU A 84 8.52 1.83 -20.17
C LEU A 84 7.90 2.24 -18.83
N LEU A 85 8.27 1.55 -17.76
CA LEU A 85 7.81 1.86 -16.41
C LEU A 85 8.31 3.23 -15.93
N LEU A 86 9.56 3.59 -16.26
CA LEU A 86 10.12 4.91 -15.96
C LEU A 86 9.41 6.03 -16.72
N ILE A 87 9.12 5.82 -18.01
CA ILE A 87 8.34 6.77 -18.82
C ILE A 87 6.97 6.97 -18.18
N TRP A 88 6.28 5.87 -17.83
CA TRP A 88 4.97 5.93 -17.19
C TRP A 88 5.01 6.61 -15.81
N ILE A 89 6.05 6.35 -14.99
CA ILE A 89 6.23 7.05 -13.71
C ILE A 89 6.41 8.55 -13.93
N ASN A 90 7.21 8.96 -14.92
CA ASN A 90 7.39 10.36 -15.29
C ASN A 90 6.09 11.03 -15.76
N GLU A 91 5.32 10.38 -16.62
CA GLU A 91 4.00 10.87 -17.05
C GLU A 91 3.06 11.09 -15.85
N LYS A 92 3.02 10.10 -14.93
CA LYS A 92 2.24 10.20 -13.70
C LYS A 92 2.71 11.31 -12.78
N GLN A 93 4.01 11.53 -12.70
CA GLN A 93 4.62 12.61 -11.94
C GLN A 93 4.27 13.99 -12.53
N LEU A 94 4.37 14.18 -13.85
CA LEU A 94 4.00 15.41 -14.57
C LEU A 94 2.50 15.71 -14.45
N ALA A 95 1.66 14.68 -14.51
CA ALA A 95 0.23 14.79 -14.22
C ALA A 95 -0.05 15.08 -12.74
N GLY A 96 1.00 15.08 -11.91
CA GLY A 96 0.96 15.28 -10.47
C GLY A 96 0.31 14.11 -9.71
N ASP A 97 0.22 12.95 -10.28
CA ASP A 97 -0.36 11.74 -9.71
C ASP A 97 0.57 11.13 -8.64
N SER A 98 0.01 10.53 -7.60
CA SER A 98 0.80 9.81 -6.58
C SER A 98 0.76 8.31 -6.85
N VAL A 99 1.93 7.69 -7.02
CA VAL A 99 2.07 6.28 -7.37
C VAL A 99 2.71 5.51 -6.22
N SER A 100 2.05 4.43 -5.74
CA SER A 100 2.59 3.56 -4.70
C SER A 100 3.44 2.44 -5.29
N ALA A 101 4.29 1.80 -4.44
CA ALA A 101 5.07 0.63 -4.83
C ALA A 101 4.20 -0.52 -5.40
N ALA A 102 3.03 -0.74 -4.81
CA ALA A 102 2.09 -1.76 -5.28
C ALA A 102 1.60 -1.48 -6.70
N ILE A 103 1.23 -0.23 -6.98
CA ILE A 103 0.78 0.20 -8.31
C ILE A 103 1.89 0.05 -9.35
N ILE A 104 3.14 0.42 -9.00
CA ILE A 104 4.29 0.24 -9.88
C ILE A 104 4.52 -1.24 -10.21
N CYS A 105 4.42 -2.12 -9.20
CA CYS A 105 4.56 -3.56 -9.41
C CYS A 105 3.45 -4.13 -10.31
N GLU A 106 2.21 -3.72 -10.11
CA GLU A 106 1.09 -4.16 -10.98
C GLU A 106 1.27 -3.66 -12.42
N LYS A 107 1.66 -2.38 -12.61
CA LYS A 107 1.96 -1.85 -13.95
C LYS A 107 3.13 -2.58 -14.62
N ALA A 108 4.16 -2.95 -13.86
CA ALA A 108 5.28 -3.73 -14.38
C ALA A 108 4.85 -5.11 -14.89
N LYS A 109 3.92 -5.79 -14.20
CA LYS A 109 3.36 -7.07 -14.66
C LYS A 109 2.60 -6.91 -15.96
N LEU A 110 1.75 -5.89 -16.05
CA LEU A 110 0.98 -5.61 -17.28
C LEU A 110 1.91 -5.34 -18.47
N LEU A 111 2.91 -4.45 -18.29
CA LEU A 111 3.89 -4.17 -19.34
C LEU A 111 4.68 -5.41 -19.75
N HIS A 112 5.01 -6.29 -18.82
CA HIS A 112 5.69 -7.56 -19.13
C HIS A 112 4.80 -8.49 -19.94
N SER A 113 3.54 -8.66 -19.55
CA SER A 113 2.54 -9.44 -20.30
C SER A 113 2.33 -8.91 -21.71
N ASP A 114 2.17 -7.58 -21.87
CA ASP A 114 1.99 -6.92 -23.16
C ASP A 114 3.21 -7.09 -24.10
N LEU A 115 4.43 -7.04 -23.53
CA LEU A 115 5.65 -7.24 -24.31
C LEU A 115 5.85 -8.71 -24.70
N LEU A 116 5.48 -9.65 -23.81
CA LEU A 116 5.51 -11.09 -24.13
C LEU A 116 4.55 -11.42 -25.26
N SER A 117 3.32 -10.96 -25.20
CA SER A 117 2.31 -11.21 -26.24
C SER A 117 2.73 -10.68 -27.62
N LYS A 118 3.43 -9.54 -27.65
CA LYS A 118 3.96 -8.94 -28.90
C LYS A 118 5.18 -9.66 -29.45
N LEU A 119 5.98 -10.33 -28.61
CA LEU A 119 7.22 -11.00 -29.02
C LEU A 119 7.03 -12.46 -29.43
N LEU A 120 6.11 -13.17 -28.80
CA LEU A 120 5.98 -14.63 -28.91
C LEU A 120 4.70 -15.11 -29.59
N GLY A 121 3.81 -14.21 -30.00
CA GLY A 121 2.48 -14.60 -30.48
C GLY A 121 1.67 -15.33 -29.40
N THR A 122 0.58 -16.02 -29.80
CA THR A 122 -0.40 -16.65 -28.89
C THR A 122 0.09 -17.89 -28.11
N SER A 123 1.36 -18.28 -28.21
CA SER A 123 1.89 -19.54 -27.67
C SER A 123 2.99 -19.35 -26.61
N ALA A 124 2.96 -18.28 -25.83
CA ALA A 124 3.97 -18.04 -24.78
C ALA A 124 3.72 -18.91 -23.55
N GLU A 125 4.63 -19.83 -23.26
CA GLU A 125 4.76 -20.44 -21.92
C GLU A 125 4.88 -19.33 -20.86
N ASN A 126 4.16 -19.50 -19.76
CA ASN A 126 4.06 -18.55 -18.65
C ASN A 126 5.42 -18.22 -18.03
N ASP A 127 6.10 -17.18 -18.50
CA ASP A 127 7.17 -16.57 -17.74
C ASP A 127 6.53 -15.73 -16.63
N ASP A 128 6.40 -16.33 -15.44
CA ASP A 128 5.69 -15.79 -14.28
C ASP A 128 6.50 -14.65 -13.62
N PHE A 129 6.58 -13.52 -14.31
CA PHE A 129 7.18 -12.31 -13.76
C PHE A 129 6.31 -11.75 -12.62
N LYS A 130 6.69 -12.04 -11.38
CA LYS A 130 5.93 -11.67 -10.17
C LYS A 130 6.03 -10.22 -9.76
N ALA A 131 6.90 -9.40 -10.35
CA ALA A 131 7.23 -8.05 -9.89
C ALA A 131 7.36 -7.96 -8.36
N SER A 132 8.12 -8.89 -7.78
CA SER A 132 8.25 -9.06 -6.33
C SER A 132 8.84 -7.81 -5.66
N ARG A 133 8.64 -7.69 -4.33
CA ARG A 133 9.27 -6.62 -3.54
C ARG A 133 10.80 -6.57 -3.72
N GLY A 134 11.46 -7.73 -3.83
CA GLY A 134 12.91 -7.79 -4.08
C GLY A 134 13.31 -7.26 -5.46
N TRP A 135 12.49 -7.50 -6.49
CA TRP A 135 12.67 -6.89 -7.81
C TRP A 135 12.48 -5.38 -7.74
N PHE A 136 11.44 -4.90 -7.07
CA PHE A 136 11.14 -3.47 -6.93
C PHE A 136 12.26 -2.71 -6.22
N GLU A 137 12.82 -3.25 -5.13
CA GLU A 137 13.97 -2.62 -4.44
C GLU A 137 15.22 -2.54 -5.33
N LYS A 138 15.46 -3.57 -6.16
CA LYS A 138 16.54 -3.54 -7.16
C LYS A 138 16.25 -2.54 -8.29
N PHE A 139 15.00 -2.45 -8.75
CA PHE A 139 14.56 -1.47 -9.72
C PHE A 139 14.77 -0.03 -9.20
N LYS A 140 14.34 0.27 -7.99
CA LYS A 140 14.60 1.57 -7.34
C LYS A 140 16.08 1.96 -7.35
N LYS A 141 16.95 1.02 -6.95
CA LYS A 141 18.40 1.27 -6.92
C LYS A 141 18.99 1.55 -8.30
N ARG A 142 18.45 0.94 -9.34
CA ARG A 142 18.95 1.12 -10.72
C ARG A 142 18.48 2.42 -11.34
N SER A 143 17.21 2.72 -11.12
CA SER A 143 16.53 3.88 -11.72
C SER A 143 16.69 5.17 -10.93
N GLY A 144 17.24 5.11 -9.71
CA GLY A 144 17.40 6.27 -8.83
C GLY A 144 16.11 6.83 -8.24
N ILE A 145 14.96 6.17 -8.46
CA ILE A 145 13.70 6.63 -7.89
C ILE A 145 13.67 6.43 -6.37
N HIS A 146 13.06 7.37 -5.66
CA HIS A 146 12.92 7.33 -4.21
C HIS A 146 11.50 7.66 -3.76
N SER A 147 11.16 7.31 -2.52
CA SER A 147 9.84 7.52 -1.96
C SER A 147 9.81 8.77 -1.08
N VAL A 148 8.82 9.64 -1.30
CA VAL A 148 8.59 10.86 -0.52
C VAL A 148 7.29 10.71 0.29
N ILE A 149 7.30 11.16 1.56
CA ILE A 149 6.13 11.19 2.43
C ILE A 149 5.49 12.57 2.35
N ARG A 150 4.18 12.62 2.13
CA ARG A 150 3.39 13.85 2.30
C ARG A 150 2.85 13.87 3.73
N HIS A 151 3.24 14.84 4.53
CA HIS A 151 2.84 14.98 5.93
C HIS A 151 1.38 15.43 6.09
N GLY A 152 0.69 14.94 7.13
CA GLY A 152 -0.68 15.28 7.54
C GLY A 152 -0.84 15.23 9.08
N GLU A 153 -1.93 15.68 9.59
CA GLU A 153 -2.35 16.22 10.90
C GLU A 153 -2.01 15.46 12.22
N ALA A 154 -1.05 14.57 12.30
CA ALA A 154 -0.81 13.76 13.50
C ALA A 154 -0.04 14.45 14.66
N ALA A 155 0.15 15.77 14.63
CA ALA A 155 1.07 16.45 15.57
C ALA A 155 0.43 16.99 16.88
N SER A 156 -0.89 16.82 17.10
CA SER A 156 -1.59 17.44 18.26
C SER A 156 -2.47 16.48 19.08
N SER A 157 -2.09 15.22 19.19
CA SER A 157 -2.86 14.25 20.00
C SER A 157 -2.56 14.36 21.50
N ASN A 158 -3.60 14.28 22.35
CA ASN A 158 -3.49 14.33 23.80
C ASN A 158 -3.29 12.91 24.38
N GLU A 159 -2.03 12.52 24.58
CA GLU A 159 -1.69 11.18 25.11
C GLU A 159 -2.21 10.95 26.53
N LYS A 160 -2.26 11.99 27.40
CA LYS A 160 -2.72 11.86 28.80
C LYS A 160 -4.21 11.54 28.86
N GLU A 161 -5.03 12.24 28.08
CA GLU A 161 -6.47 11.96 28.02
C GLU A 161 -6.75 10.61 27.37
N ALA A 162 -5.96 10.22 26.37
CA ALA A 162 -6.08 8.89 25.78
C ALA A 162 -5.82 7.77 26.78
N GLU A 163 -4.80 7.91 27.63
CA GLU A 163 -4.50 6.91 28.66
C GLU A 163 -5.55 6.87 29.75
N ALA A 164 -6.02 8.03 30.23
CA ALA A 164 -7.12 8.10 31.20
C ALA A 164 -8.40 7.44 30.65
N PHE A 165 -8.73 7.68 29.37
CA PHE A 165 -9.89 7.08 28.73
C PHE A 165 -9.80 5.56 28.64
N LYS A 166 -8.62 4.98 28.37
CA LYS A 166 -8.45 3.52 28.34
C LYS A 166 -8.80 2.90 29.68
N VAL A 167 -8.36 3.52 30.79
CA VAL A 167 -8.68 3.05 32.16
C VAL A 167 -10.17 3.14 32.42
N GLU A 168 -10.81 4.26 32.05
CA GLU A 168 -12.25 4.44 32.20
C GLU A 168 -13.05 3.43 31.37
N PHE A 169 -12.64 3.24 30.12
CA PHE A 169 -13.30 2.30 29.21
C PHE A 169 -13.19 0.84 29.67
N ASP A 170 -12.01 0.44 30.14
CA ASP A 170 -11.79 -0.89 30.72
C ASP A 170 -12.67 -1.12 31.96
N LYS A 171 -12.87 -0.07 32.78
CA LYS A 171 -13.77 -0.11 33.92
C LYS A 171 -15.23 -0.32 33.48
N ILE A 172 -15.71 0.43 32.48
CA ILE A 172 -17.07 0.28 31.95
C ILE A 172 -17.29 -1.15 31.44
N ILE A 173 -16.34 -1.69 30.66
CA ILE A 173 -16.41 -3.04 30.11
C ILE A 173 -16.54 -4.09 31.23
N LYS A 174 -15.78 -3.95 32.29
CA LYS A 174 -15.78 -4.88 33.43
C LYS A 174 -17.01 -4.75 34.31
N GLU A 175 -17.40 -3.52 34.67
CA GLU A 175 -18.54 -3.27 35.55
C GLU A 175 -19.88 -3.63 34.94
N GLU A 176 -20.01 -3.40 33.61
CA GLU A 176 -21.22 -3.72 32.90
C GLU A 176 -21.13 -5.07 32.16
N ASP A 177 -20.04 -5.83 32.34
CA ASP A 177 -19.82 -7.17 31.78
C ASP A 177 -20.10 -7.27 30.27
N TYR A 178 -19.55 -6.31 29.50
CA TYR A 178 -19.61 -6.37 28.04
C TYR A 178 -18.62 -7.38 27.48
N VAL A 179 -19.08 -8.19 26.53
CA VAL A 179 -18.22 -9.06 25.73
C VAL A 179 -17.82 -8.35 24.42
N PRO A 180 -16.69 -8.71 23.78
CA PRO A 180 -16.24 -8.07 22.54
C PRO A 180 -17.28 -8.04 21.42
N GLN A 181 -18.19 -9.00 21.39
CA GLN A 181 -19.30 -9.09 20.44
C GLN A 181 -20.33 -7.97 20.61
N GLN A 182 -20.43 -7.39 21.79
CA GLN A 182 -21.41 -6.34 22.13
C GLN A 182 -20.81 -4.93 22.03
N VAL A 183 -19.51 -4.80 21.81
CA VAL A 183 -18.80 -3.52 21.71
C VAL A 183 -18.58 -3.21 20.24
N PHE A 184 -19.16 -2.12 19.77
CA PHE A 184 -19.06 -1.67 18.38
C PHE A 184 -18.30 -0.36 18.29
N ASN A 185 -17.64 -0.15 17.17
CA ASN A 185 -17.04 1.14 16.82
C ASN A 185 -17.45 1.52 15.42
N CYS A 186 -17.80 2.80 15.24
CA CYS A 186 -18.04 3.37 13.92
C CYS A 186 -17.19 4.62 13.70
N ASP A 187 -16.92 4.90 12.41
CA ASP A 187 -16.21 6.09 11.98
C ASP A 187 -16.48 6.43 10.53
N GLU A 188 -16.48 7.73 10.22
CA GLU A 188 -16.66 8.25 8.87
C GLU A 188 -15.33 8.53 8.21
N THR A 189 -15.32 8.24 6.91
CA THR A 189 -14.15 8.57 6.11
C THR A 189 -14.49 9.18 4.76
N GLY A 190 -13.82 10.27 4.43
CA GLY A 190 -13.85 10.81 3.08
C GLY A 190 -13.11 9.90 2.11
N LEU A 191 -13.79 9.49 1.03
CA LEU A 191 -13.20 8.78 -0.08
C LEU A 191 -13.26 9.66 -1.33
N PHE A 192 -12.11 9.93 -1.90
CA PHE A 192 -12.02 10.67 -3.16
C PHE A 192 -11.91 9.67 -4.30
N ARG A 193 -12.88 9.66 -5.20
CA ARG A 193 -12.95 8.71 -6.32
C ARG A 193 -11.68 8.68 -7.17
N LYS A 194 -10.94 9.78 -7.22
CA LYS A 194 -9.68 9.92 -7.95
C LYS A 194 -8.51 10.30 -7.04
N LYS A 195 -8.54 9.86 -5.76
CA LYS A 195 -7.45 10.18 -4.84
C LYS A 195 -6.20 9.40 -5.22
N MET A 196 -5.16 10.13 -5.56
CA MET A 196 -3.85 9.56 -5.78
C MET A 196 -3.19 9.12 -4.47
N PRO A 197 -2.32 8.11 -4.50
CA PRO A 197 -1.57 7.65 -3.33
C PRO A 197 -0.82 8.80 -2.64
N LYS A 198 -0.72 8.74 -1.29
CA LYS A 198 0.02 9.74 -0.50
C LYS A 198 1.52 9.80 -0.80
N ARG A 199 2.06 8.75 -1.42
CA ARG A 199 3.47 8.66 -1.83
C ARG A 199 3.52 8.51 -3.33
N THR A 200 4.45 9.21 -3.95
CA THR A 200 4.81 9.03 -5.36
C THR A 200 6.31 8.77 -5.46
N PHE A 201 6.73 8.17 -6.57
CA PHE A 201 8.13 8.03 -6.91
C PHE A 201 8.47 9.09 -7.93
N ILE A 202 9.53 9.82 -7.68
CA ILE A 202 10.05 10.87 -8.55
C ILE A 202 11.43 10.48 -9.05
N THR A 203 11.88 11.08 -10.15
CA THR A 203 13.22 10.88 -10.68
C THR A 203 14.27 11.55 -9.80
N GLN A 204 15.53 11.22 -9.99
CA GLN A 204 16.62 11.70 -9.15
C GLN A 204 16.82 13.22 -9.23
N GLU A 205 16.38 13.83 -10.32
CA GLU A 205 16.55 15.26 -10.61
C GLU A 205 15.57 16.16 -9.85
N GLU A 206 14.45 15.61 -9.39
CA GLU A 206 13.42 16.36 -8.69
C GLU A 206 13.47 16.16 -7.18
N LYS A 207 13.45 17.25 -6.42
CA LYS A 207 13.52 17.25 -4.94
C LYS A 207 12.14 17.23 -4.27
N ALA A 208 11.12 17.77 -4.91
CA ALA A 208 9.75 17.84 -4.37
C ALA A 208 8.70 18.03 -5.46
N LEU A 209 7.48 17.50 -5.23
CA LEU A 209 6.31 17.78 -6.05
C LEU A 209 5.30 18.63 -5.29
N PRO A 210 4.66 19.63 -5.94
CA PRO A 210 3.58 20.39 -5.33
C PRO A 210 2.40 19.48 -4.99
N GLY A 211 1.73 19.76 -3.87
CA GLY A 211 0.58 18.98 -3.41
C GLY A 211 -0.60 19.11 -4.37
N HIS A 212 -1.31 17.99 -4.60
CA HIS A 212 -2.59 18.03 -5.32
C HIS A 212 -3.67 18.70 -4.48
N LYS A 213 -4.45 19.58 -5.09
CA LYS A 213 -5.77 19.90 -4.57
C LYS A 213 -6.62 18.62 -4.67
N PRO A 214 -7.21 18.13 -3.56
CA PRO A 214 -8.12 16.99 -3.63
C PRO A 214 -9.23 17.30 -4.63
N MET A 215 -9.52 16.38 -5.53
CA MET A 215 -10.63 16.58 -6.47
C MET A 215 -11.94 16.73 -5.69
N LYS A 216 -12.82 17.63 -6.15
CA LYS A 216 -14.11 17.93 -5.52
C LYS A 216 -15.09 16.75 -5.47
N ASP A 217 -14.77 15.63 -6.11
CA ASP A 217 -15.62 14.43 -6.20
C ASP A 217 -15.36 13.51 -4.99
N ARG A 218 -15.76 14.01 -3.82
CA ARG A 218 -15.71 13.33 -2.54
C ARG A 218 -17.01 12.57 -2.31
N LEU A 219 -16.91 11.38 -1.76
CA LEU A 219 -17.98 10.70 -1.06
C LEU A 219 -17.58 10.42 0.39
N THR A 220 -18.54 10.25 1.26
CA THR A 220 -18.29 9.87 2.66
C THR A 220 -18.79 8.44 2.87
N LEU A 221 -18.01 7.63 3.53
CA LEU A 221 -18.36 6.28 3.96
C LEU A 221 -18.37 6.24 5.49
N LEU A 222 -19.39 5.63 6.06
CA LEU A 222 -19.43 5.24 7.46
C LEU A 222 -19.19 3.73 7.53
N PHE A 223 -18.22 3.32 8.33
CA PHE A 223 -17.93 1.93 8.65
C PHE A 223 -18.26 1.65 10.10
N CYS A 224 -18.74 0.42 10.37
CA CYS A 224 -19.00 -0.04 11.72
C CYS A 224 -18.77 -1.53 11.81
N ALA A 225 -18.13 -1.97 12.90
CA ALA A 225 -17.95 -3.38 13.24
C ALA A 225 -17.80 -3.55 14.77
N ASN A 226 -17.99 -4.76 15.25
CA ASN A 226 -17.75 -5.09 16.64
C ASN A 226 -16.27 -5.39 16.93
N ALA A 227 -15.92 -5.42 18.22
CA ALA A 227 -14.55 -5.65 18.67
C ALA A 227 -14.05 -7.08 18.42
N SER A 228 -14.94 -8.07 18.30
CA SER A 228 -14.58 -9.44 17.89
C SER A 228 -14.30 -9.56 16.40
N GLY A 229 -14.77 -8.61 15.57
CA GLY A 229 -14.52 -8.57 14.13
C GLY A 229 -15.40 -9.49 13.28
N ASP A 230 -16.31 -10.22 13.88
CA ASP A 230 -17.23 -11.15 13.23
C ASP A 230 -18.55 -10.49 12.77
N CYS A 231 -18.96 -9.39 13.40
CA CYS A 231 -20.11 -8.58 12.99
C CYS A 231 -19.67 -7.27 12.31
N LYS A 232 -20.01 -7.16 11.02
CA LYS A 232 -19.77 -5.95 10.21
C LYS A 232 -21.10 -5.39 9.77
N ILE A 233 -21.37 -4.16 10.16
CA ILE A 233 -22.61 -3.49 9.80
C ILE A 233 -22.53 -3.00 8.36
N THR A 234 -23.65 -3.06 7.64
CA THR A 234 -23.75 -2.54 6.27
C THR A 234 -23.26 -1.08 6.23
N PRO A 235 -22.21 -0.77 5.44
CA PRO A 235 -21.69 0.58 5.37
C PRO A 235 -22.72 1.56 4.83
N MET A 236 -22.66 2.82 5.28
CA MET A 236 -23.41 3.90 4.65
C MET A 236 -22.50 4.70 3.73
N LEU A 237 -23.05 5.11 2.57
CA LEU A 237 -22.38 5.93 1.59
C LEU A 237 -23.17 7.20 1.36
N VAL A 238 -22.55 8.36 1.61
CA VAL A 238 -23.15 9.68 1.35
C VAL A 238 -22.46 10.31 0.15
N TYR A 239 -23.24 10.67 -0.88
CA TYR A 239 -22.76 11.28 -2.11
C TYR A 239 -23.40 12.64 -2.36
N HIS A 240 -22.85 13.45 -3.28
CA HIS A 240 -23.40 14.77 -3.57
C HIS A 240 -24.67 14.74 -4.44
N SER A 241 -25.01 13.59 -5.03
CA SER A 241 -26.16 13.43 -5.92
C SER A 241 -26.98 12.22 -5.51
N GLU A 242 -28.29 12.41 -5.39
CA GLU A 242 -29.25 11.35 -5.12
C GLU A 242 -29.26 10.30 -6.24
N ASN A 243 -29.26 10.75 -7.50
CA ASN A 243 -29.32 9.91 -8.68
C ASN A 243 -28.19 10.27 -9.65
N PRO A 244 -26.96 9.74 -9.44
CA PRO A 244 -25.84 9.96 -10.35
C PRO A 244 -26.17 9.55 -11.78
N ARG A 245 -25.62 10.26 -12.77
CA ARG A 245 -25.84 9.96 -14.20
C ARG A 245 -25.52 8.51 -14.56
N VAL A 246 -24.47 7.95 -13.92
CA VAL A 246 -24.05 6.56 -14.11
C VAL A 246 -25.13 5.57 -13.65
N PHE A 247 -25.82 5.85 -12.55
CA PHE A 247 -26.93 5.01 -12.06
C PHE A 247 -28.10 5.02 -13.02
N LYS A 248 -28.47 6.21 -13.52
CA LYS A 248 -29.53 6.33 -14.52
C LYS A 248 -29.18 5.60 -15.82
N ARG A 249 -27.94 5.77 -16.32
CA ARG A 249 -27.48 5.15 -17.56
C ARG A 249 -27.44 3.62 -17.48
N ASN A 250 -27.08 3.06 -16.34
CA ASN A 250 -26.91 1.61 -16.14
C ASN A 250 -28.06 0.98 -15.36
N ASN A 251 -29.18 1.69 -15.15
CA ASN A 251 -30.35 1.21 -14.38
C ASN A 251 -29.99 0.62 -13.02
N VAL A 252 -29.05 1.24 -12.29
CA VAL A 252 -28.60 0.76 -10.99
C VAL A 252 -29.67 1.01 -9.94
N GLN A 253 -30.15 -0.06 -9.32
CA GLN A 253 -31.10 -0.02 -8.21
C GLN A 253 -30.32 0.17 -6.89
N LYS A 254 -30.58 1.26 -6.17
CA LYS A 254 -29.90 1.59 -4.90
C LYS A 254 -30.12 0.53 -3.82
N SER A 255 -31.30 -0.10 -3.81
CA SER A 255 -31.64 -1.20 -2.87
C SER A 255 -30.78 -2.44 -3.05
N LYS A 256 -30.13 -2.62 -4.21
CA LYS A 256 -29.24 -3.74 -4.50
C LYS A 256 -27.76 -3.43 -4.22
N LEU A 257 -27.47 -2.20 -3.82
CA LEU A 257 -26.09 -1.82 -3.47
C LEU A 257 -25.71 -2.45 -2.12
N PRO A 258 -24.47 -2.88 -1.95
CA PRO A 258 -23.97 -3.39 -0.67
C PRO A 258 -23.67 -2.26 0.33
N VAL A 259 -24.42 -1.14 0.23
CA VAL A 259 -24.30 0.04 1.09
C VAL A 259 -25.65 0.72 1.24
N MET A 260 -25.90 1.34 2.38
CA MET A 260 -27.02 2.28 2.52
C MET A 260 -26.67 3.58 1.77
N TRP A 261 -27.39 3.86 0.68
CA TRP A 261 -27.13 5.04 -0.14
C TRP A 261 -27.87 6.26 0.38
N LYS A 262 -27.13 7.34 0.61
CA LYS A 262 -27.67 8.67 0.99
C LYS A 262 -27.02 9.76 0.15
N SER A 263 -27.63 10.95 0.16
CA SER A 263 -27.08 12.09 -0.55
C SER A 263 -27.37 13.42 0.14
N ASN A 264 -26.42 14.33 0.02
CA ASN A 264 -26.60 15.76 0.26
C ASN A 264 -25.55 16.55 -0.54
N ALA A 265 -25.78 17.86 -0.74
CA ALA A 265 -24.97 18.71 -1.61
C ALA A 265 -23.46 18.70 -1.31
N LYS A 266 -23.07 18.46 -0.05
CA LYS A 266 -21.66 18.44 0.38
C LYS A 266 -21.07 17.03 0.45
N ALA A 267 -21.88 15.98 0.27
CA ALA A 267 -21.51 14.57 0.53
C ALA A 267 -20.94 14.41 1.95
N TRP A 268 -21.49 15.06 2.95
CA TRP A 268 -21.07 15.03 4.34
C TRP A 268 -22.06 14.28 5.20
N MET A 269 -21.58 13.66 6.28
CA MET A 269 -22.44 13.15 7.33
C MET A 269 -23.16 14.30 8.01
N THR A 270 -24.44 14.11 8.30
CA THR A 270 -25.26 15.01 9.11
C THR A 270 -25.93 14.20 10.19
N ARG A 271 -26.33 14.85 11.31
CA ARG A 271 -27.07 14.21 12.40
C ARG A 271 -28.26 13.39 11.86
N ALA A 272 -29.09 13.97 11.02
CA ALA A 272 -30.28 13.29 10.49
C ALA A 272 -29.93 12.02 9.68
N ILE A 273 -28.87 12.07 8.85
CA ILE A 273 -28.42 10.92 8.07
C ILE A 273 -27.83 9.86 9.01
N PHE A 274 -27.08 10.26 10.02
CA PHE A 274 -26.52 9.36 11.01
C PHE A 274 -27.60 8.66 11.83
N MET A 275 -28.57 9.41 12.36
CA MET A 275 -29.72 8.86 13.10
C MET A 275 -30.53 7.87 12.25
N GLU A 276 -30.73 8.18 10.97
CA GLU A 276 -31.43 7.26 10.08
C GLU A 276 -30.66 5.95 9.88
N TRP A 277 -29.32 6.01 9.80
CA TRP A 277 -28.51 4.82 9.73
C TRP A 277 -28.53 4.05 11.06
N LEU A 278 -28.43 4.74 12.18
CA LEU A 278 -28.44 4.16 13.52
C LEU A 278 -29.72 3.35 13.76
N THR A 279 -30.89 3.94 13.41
CA THR A 279 -32.19 3.31 13.63
C THR A 279 -32.56 2.25 12.59
N LYS A 280 -32.27 2.49 11.29
CA LYS A 280 -32.73 1.59 10.20
C LYS A 280 -31.73 0.50 9.84
N VAL A 281 -30.43 0.67 10.16
CA VAL A 281 -29.39 -0.28 9.77
C VAL A 281 -28.66 -0.84 10.99
N PHE A 282 -28.08 0.02 11.83
CA PHE A 282 -27.27 -0.42 12.95
C PHE A 282 -28.10 -1.20 13.98
N ALA A 283 -29.12 -0.57 14.57
CA ALA A 283 -29.90 -1.18 15.63
C ALA A 283 -30.55 -2.53 15.22
N PRO A 284 -31.22 -2.65 14.07
CA PRO A 284 -31.78 -3.92 13.65
C PRO A 284 -30.70 -4.99 13.37
N SER A 285 -29.54 -4.57 12.82
CA SER A 285 -28.45 -5.52 12.55
C SER A 285 -27.82 -6.04 13.83
N VAL A 286 -27.58 -5.16 14.82
CA VAL A 286 -27.03 -5.53 16.13
C VAL A 286 -28.02 -6.43 16.88
N LYS A 287 -29.30 -6.05 16.94
CA LYS A 287 -30.34 -6.85 17.59
C LYS A 287 -30.36 -8.27 17.02
N LYS A 288 -30.46 -8.40 15.72
CA LYS A 288 -30.44 -9.69 15.01
C LYS A 288 -29.16 -10.49 15.33
N TYR A 289 -27.99 -9.85 15.28
CA TYR A 289 -26.72 -10.50 15.57
C TYR A 289 -26.63 -11.02 17.00
N LEU A 290 -27.08 -10.23 18.00
CA LEU A 290 -27.07 -10.62 19.40
C LEU A 290 -28.04 -11.78 19.64
N GLU A 291 -29.24 -11.77 19.05
CA GLU A 291 -30.21 -12.85 19.12
C GLU A 291 -29.65 -14.15 18.51
N GLU A 292 -29.06 -14.08 17.30
CA GLU A 292 -28.46 -15.23 16.62
C GLU A 292 -27.30 -15.87 17.41
N ASN A 293 -26.59 -15.09 18.22
CA ASN A 293 -25.47 -15.56 19.04
C ASN A 293 -25.85 -15.82 20.51
N ASN A 294 -27.15 -15.77 20.86
CA ASN A 294 -27.65 -15.95 22.22
C ASN A 294 -26.98 -15.01 23.24
N LEU A 295 -26.70 -13.76 22.86
CA LEU A 295 -26.11 -12.75 23.72
C LEU A 295 -27.19 -11.83 24.32
N PRO A 296 -26.97 -11.29 25.52
CA PRO A 296 -27.88 -10.29 26.10
C PRO A 296 -28.07 -9.10 25.14
N LEU A 297 -29.29 -8.60 25.03
CA LEU A 297 -29.65 -7.45 24.20
C LEU A 297 -29.12 -6.17 24.85
N ARG A 298 -27.84 -5.89 24.68
CA ARG A 298 -27.14 -4.68 25.09
C ARG A 298 -25.94 -4.47 24.19
N CYS A 299 -25.67 -3.21 23.85
CA CYS A 299 -24.62 -2.83 22.90
C CYS A 299 -23.95 -1.54 23.40
N LEU A 300 -22.63 -1.51 23.36
CA LEU A 300 -21.82 -0.30 23.58
C LEU A 300 -21.26 0.17 22.25
N LEU A 301 -21.71 1.35 21.81
CA LEU A 301 -21.24 1.98 20.56
C LEU A 301 -20.20 3.06 20.89
N LEU A 302 -18.95 2.82 20.52
CA LEU A 302 -17.84 3.77 20.64
C LEU A 302 -17.74 4.61 19.37
N MET A 303 -17.68 5.93 19.49
CA MET A 303 -17.54 6.86 18.37
C MET A 303 -16.75 8.10 18.74
N ASP A 304 -16.31 8.86 17.75
CA ASP A 304 -15.67 10.14 17.99
C ASP A 304 -16.70 11.26 18.27
N ASN A 305 -16.21 12.36 18.81
CA ASN A 305 -17.05 13.54 19.09
C ASN A 305 -17.09 14.49 17.90
N ALA A 306 -17.60 13.99 16.75
CA ALA A 306 -17.78 14.80 15.55
C ALA A 306 -19.10 15.61 15.60
N PRO A 307 -19.22 16.73 14.87
CA PRO A 307 -20.45 17.51 14.81
C PRO A 307 -21.69 16.75 14.31
N ALA A 308 -21.49 15.63 13.62
CA ALA A 308 -22.58 14.74 13.20
C ALA A 308 -23.06 13.81 14.33
N HIS A 309 -22.31 13.71 15.42
CA HIS A 309 -22.55 12.88 16.60
C HIS A 309 -22.74 13.79 17.83
N PRO A 310 -23.86 14.50 17.96
CA PRO A 310 -24.04 15.42 19.07
C PRO A 310 -24.11 14.71 20.41
N PRO A 311 -23.64 15.35 21.51
CA PRO A 311 -23.90 14.90 22.86
C PRO A 311 -25.41 14.73 23.09
N GLY A 312 -25.81 13.71 23.83
CA GLY A 312 -27.24 13.42 24.05
C GLY A 312 -27.91 12.60 22.94
N LEU A 313 -27.10 11.92 22.10
CA LEU A 313 -27.63 11.04 21.05
C LEU A 313 -28.52 9.93 21.61
N GLU A 314 -28.24 9.48 22.85
CA GLU A 314 -29.05 8.48 23.55
C GLU A 314 -30.47 9.00 23.86
N GLU A 315 -30.60 10.30 24.16
CA GLU A 315 -31.89 10.95 24.44
C GLU A 315 -32.76 11.07 23.20
N ASP A 316 -32.17 11.02 22.02
CA ASP A 316 -32.84 11.04 20.72
C ASP A 316 -33.31 9.66 20.27
N LEU A 317 -32.89 8.59 20.95
CA LEU A 317 -33.30 7.22 20.63
C LEU A 317 -34.62 6.91 21.30
N ASP A 318 -35.56 6.35 20.54
CA ASP A 318 -36.80 5.82 21.09
C ASP A 318 -36.53 4.69 22.07
N MET A 319 -37.46 4.39 23.00
CA MET A 319 -37.35 3.31 23.98
C MET A 319 -37.03 1.93 23.33
N GLU A 320 -37.38 1.76 22.06
CA GLU A 320 -37.03 0.52 21.31
C GLU A 320 -35.52 0.29 21.19
N TYR A 321 -34.71 1.37 21.34
CA TYR A 321 -33.25 1.35 21.15
C TYR A 321 -32.46 1.52 22.47
N ASP A 322 -33.11 1.45 23.63
CA ASP A 322 -32.49 1.58 24.97
C ASP A 322 -31.33 0.59 25.20
N PHE A 323 -31.26 -0.47 24.40
CA PHE A 323 -30.17 -1.43 24.46
C PHE A 323 -28.84 -0.89 23.89
N ILE A 324 -28.84 0.29 23.25
CA ILE A 324 -27.66 0.93 22.66
C ILE A 324 -27.17 2.02 23.59
N LYS A 325 -26.02 1.78 24.22
CA LYS A 325 -25.30 2.77 25.00
C LYS A 325 -24.19 3.38 24.15
N VAL A 326 -24.07 4.71 24.17
CA VAL A 326 -23.08 5.43 23.38
C VAL A 326 -21.96 5.95 24.26
N LYS A 327 -20.71 5.74 23.84
CA LYS A 327 -19.53 6.29 24.51
C LYS A 327 -18.69 7.07 23.51
N PHE A 328 -18.46 8.34 23.82
CA PHE A 328 -17.66 9.23 22.98
C PHE A 328 -16.18 9.17 23.36
N LEU A 329 -15.30 9.18 22.36
CA LEU A 329 -13.86 9.38 22.53
C LEU A 329 -13.57 10.82 23.00
N PRO A 330 -12.60 11.04 23.88
CA PRO A 330 -12.19 12.37 24.29
C PRO A 330 -11.71 13.21 23.10
N PRO A 331 -11.86 14.54 23.15
CA PRO A 331 -11.36 15.43 22.10
C PRO A 331 -9.86 15.27 21.86
N ASN A 332 -9.44 15.36 20.60
CA ASN A 332 -8.03 15.25 20.18
C ASN A 332 -7.35 13.89 20.49
N THR A 333 -8.12 12.82 20.69
CA THR A 333 -7.59 11.46 20.91
C THR A 333 -7.86 10.50 19.76
N THR A 334 -8.62 10.89 18.75
CA THR A 334 -8.97 10.09 17.57
C THR A 334 -7.77 9.40 16.91
N PRO A 335 -6.59 10.05 16.70
CA PRO A 335 -5.42 9.37 16.12
C PRO A 335 -4.87 8.23 16.98
N LEU A 336 -5.14 8.23 18.28
CA LEU A 336 -4.63 7.25 19.25
C LEU A 336 -5.66 6.17 19.60
N LEU A 337 -6.93 6.54 19.68
CA LEU A 337 -7.97 5.69 20.25
C LEU A 337 -8.99 5.16 19.26
N GLN A 338 -9.26 5.85 18.12
CA GLN A 338 -10.31 5.45 17.17
C GLN A 338 -9.97 4.13 16.49
N PRO A 339 -10.65 3.00 16.80
CA PRO A 339 -10.30 1.69 16.25
C PRO A 339 -10.38 1.60 14.73
N MET A 340 -11.38 2.24 14.10
CA MET A 340 -11.53 2.24 12.65
C MET A 340 -10.36 2.92 11.94
N ASP A 341 -9.74 3.94 12.56
CA ASP A 341 -8.54 4.59 12.04
C ASP A 341 -7.26 3.76 12.25
N GLN A 342 -7.28 2.81 13.20
CA GLN A 342 -6.18 1.87 13.45
C GLN A 342 -6.10 0.79 12.34
N GLN A 343 -5.85 1.24 11.13
CA GLN A 343 -5.64 0.48 9.89
C GLN A 343 -6.88 -0.05 9.16
N VAL A 344 -8.07 -0.12 9.74
CA VAL A 344 -9.28 -0.62 9.06
C VAL A 344 -9.59 0.27 7.84
N ILE A 345 -9.83 1.56 8.07
CA ILE A 345 -10.12 2.55 7.03
C ILE A 345 -8.95 2.68 6.04
N SER A 346 -7.72 2.69 6.53
CA SER A 346 -6.54 2.81 5.66
C SER A 346 -6.36 1.58 4.76
N ASN A 347 -6.65 0.38 5.24
CA ASN A 347 -6.62 -0.84 4.44
C ASN A 347 -7.73 -0.84 3.39
N PHE A 348 -8.95 -0.47 3.79
CA PHE A 348 -10.05 -0.30 2.83
C PHE A 348 -9.65 0.67 1.69
N LYS A 349 -9.11 1.84 2.03
CA LYS A 349 -8.64 2.82 1.02
C LYS A 349 -7.53 2.29 0.13
N LYS A 350 -6.63 1.45 0.65
CA LYS A 350 -5.59 0.78 -0.14
C LYS A 350 -6.20 -0.22 -1.12
N LEU A 351 -7.13 -1.06 -0.65
CA LEU A 351 -7.83 -2.04 -1.48
C LEU A 351 -8.67 -1.36 -2.55
N TYR A 352 -9.45 -0.35 -2.17
CA TYR A 352 -10.22 0.46 -3.11
C TYR A 352 -9.33 1.07 -4.20
N THR A 353 -8.21 1.67 -3.80
CA THR A 353 -7.26 2.25 -4.75
C THR A 353 -6.67 1.20 -5.68
N LYS A 354 -6.34 0.01 -5.15
CA LYS A 354 -5.84 -1.11 -5.96
C LYS A 354 -6.84 -1.55 -7.01
N GLU A 355 -8.10 -1.77 -6.63
CA GLU A 355 -9.16 -2.17 -7.55
C GLU A 355 -9.48 -1.05 -8.57
N LEU A 356 -9.53 0.20 -8.12
CA LEU A 356 -9.71 1.34 -9.00
C LEU A 356 -8.64 1.39 -10.10
N PHE A 357 -7.37 1.16 -9.76
CA PHE A 357 -6.28 1.15 -10.74
C PHE A 357 -6.32 -0.07 -11.68
N LYS A 358 -6.80 -1.21 -11.24
CA LYS A 358 -7.02 -2.35 -12.14
C LYS A 358 -8.02 -1.99 -13.25
N VAL A 359 -9.13 -1.35 -12.87
CA VAL A 359 -10.14 -0.89 -13.85
C VAL A 359 -9.57 0.13 -14.84
N PHE A 360 -8.66 1.02 -14.41
CA PHE A 360 -8.06 2.03 -15.29
C PHE A 360 -6.85 1.52 -16.09
N SER A 361 -6.23 0.42 -15.71
CA SER A 361 -5.01 -0.09 -16.34
C SER A 361 -5.22 -1.33 -17.19
N GLY A 362 -6.35 -1.95 -17.15
CA GLY A 362 -6.52 -3.30 -17.67
C GLY A 362 -7.63 -3.51 -18.69
N HIS A 363 -8.35 -2.49 -19.07
CA HIS A 363 -9.39 -2.69 -20.11
C HIS A 363 -9.53 -1.44 -20.93
#